data_c74f8b9b12b752520bbc393528512717
#
_entry.id   c74f8b9b12b752520bbc393528512717
#
_cell.length_a   1.000
_cell.length_b   1.000
_cell.length_c   1.000
_cell.angle_alpha   90.00
_cell.angle_beta   90.00
_cell.angle_gamma   90.00
#
_symmetry.space_group_name_H-M   'P 1'
#
loop_
_entity.id
_entity.type
_entity.pdbx_description
1 polymer ?
#
loop_
_entity_poly.entity_id
_entity_poly.type
_entity_poly.pdbx_seq_one_letter_code
_entity_poly.pdbx_strand_id
1 'polypeptide(L)'
;MRSPGVLDVDDVNDPVLPESGVLLKVLACAVCGTDIKMLEAGHRDLTYPRIPGHEVTAEVLETDSVLVHKGDRVQVWPGESCGTCANCRAGNDHLCPRVKIMGFNTDGGMAELMAVADISRLIPIGNADPVSLTLAEPLACCINAQEKLRVGEGDSVLIMGGGPMGCLNAFLAKRRGARNVMLSEPVLERLRHVPEGLFDQISQPKGEELAEMVRRGTNGRGADVIIPCTPNIRMDRNVFELLAPGGRLCVFSGPRKEDSPLPVDLRDLHYRELAVVGSYGNASRHCREAVNILSKGADLTWMFTGRYRLENVRQAFGHASGRTGQKAVITF
;
A
#
# COMPACT_ATOMS: atom_id res chain seq x y z
N MET A 1 -1.13 1.44 -20.49
CA MET A 1 -2.25 0.48 -20.62
C MET A 1 -3.24 0.99 -21.66
N ARG A 2 -3.41 0.27 -22.77
CA ARG A 2 -4.33 0.65 -23.86
C ARG A 2 -5.73 0.06 -23.69
N SER A 3 -5.80 -1.13 -23.14
CA SER A 3 -7.02 -1.89 -22.82
C SER A 3 -6.67 -3.00 -21.82
N PRO A 4 -7.65 -3.77 -21.28
CA PRO A 4 -7.36 -4.94 -20.47
C PRO A 4 -6.41 -5.91 -21.19
N GLY A 5 -5.37 -6.34 -20.51
CA GLY A 5 -4.33 -7.22 -21.04
C GLY A 5 -3.27 -6.56 -21.94
N VAL A 6 -3.43 -5.28 -22.31
CA VAL A 6 -2.52 -4.60 -23.23
C VAL A 6 -1.72 -3.51 -22.51
N LEU A 7 -0.43 -3.77 -22.32
CA LEU A 7 0.53 -2.85 -21.71
C LEU A 7 1.69 -2.63 -22.69
N ASP A 8 1.85 -1.41 -23.16
CA ASP A 8 2.89 -1.00 -24.11
C ASP A 8 3.64 0.23 -23.62
N VAL A 9 4.84 0.44 -24.12
CA VAL A 9 5.58 1.69 -24.03
C VAL A 9 5.37 2.44 -25.34
N ASP A 10 4.93 3.68 -25.23
CA ASP A 10 4.61 4.54 -26.36
C ASP A 10 5.25 5.92 -26.16
N ASP A 11 5.63 6.55 -27.26
CA ASP A 11 5.95 7.97 -27.27
C ASP A 11 4.64 8.76 -27.18
N VAL A 12 4.57 9.66 -26.21
CA VAL A 12 3.44 10.55 -25.98
C VAL A 12 3.92 12.00 -25.93
N ASN A 13 3.03 12.95 -26.17
CA ASN A 13 3.38 14.36 -26.02
C ASN A 13 3.77 14.66 -24.56
N ASP A 14 4.77 15.52 -24.39
CA ASP A 14 5.14 16.01 -23.07
C ASP A 14 3.94 16.68 -22.39
N PRO A 15 3.76 16.45 -21.08
CA PRO A 15 2.72 17.12 -20.34
C PRO A 15 2.98 18.63 -20.26
N VAL A 16 1.90 19.41 -20.35
CA VAL A 16 1.99 20.88 -20.24
C VAL A 16 2.01 21.27 -18.76
N LEU A 17 2.83 22.28 -18.42
CA LEU A 17 2.87 22.85 -17.07
C LEU A 17 1.47 23.40 -16.71
N PRO A 18 0.81 22.89 -15.67
CA PRO A 18 -0.47 23.43 -15.22
C PRO A 18 -0.30 24.81 -14.55
N GLU A 19 -1.29 25.68 -14.68
CA GLU A 19 -1.32 26.95 -13.93
C GLU A 19 -1.18 26.68 -12.43
N SER A 20 -0.23 27.35 -11.78
CA SER A 20 0.13 27.18 -10.35
C SER A 20 0.55 25.74 -9.98
N GLY A 21 0.91 24.92 -10.96
CA GLY A 21 1.31 23.54 -10.78
C GLY A 21 2.81 23.31 -10.98
N VAL A 22 3.17 22.06 -11.26
CA VAL A 22 4.54 21.63 -11.52
C VAL A 22 4.62 20.66 -12.67
N LEU A 23 5.74 20.73 -13.40
CA LEU A 23 6.21 19.69 -14.29
C LEU A 23 7.29 18.90 -13.55
N LEU A 24 7.16 17.59 -13.52
CA LEU A 24 8.02 16.68 -12.78
C LEU A 24 8.75 15.73 -13.74
N LYS A 25 10.04 15.49 -13.46
CA LYS A 25 10.79 14.35 -13.97
C LYS A 25 10.64 13.20 -12.98
N VAL A 26 10.06 12.09 -13.42
CA VAL A 26 9.93 10.90 -12.57
C VAL A 26 11.31 10.29 -12.32
N LEU A 27 11.63 10.00 -11.06
CA LEU A 27 12.87 9.35 -10.66
C LEU A 27 12.67 7.84 -10.47
N ALA A 28 11.56 7.47 -9.86
CA ALA A 28 11.17 6.08 -9.67
C ALA A 28 9.65 5.94 -9.52
N CYS A 29 9.12 4.83 -10.01
CA CYS A 29 7.72 4.41 -9.83
C CYS A 29 7.67 2.93 -9.51
N ALA A 30 7.13 2.55 -8.35
CA ALA A 30 7.00 1.14 -8.00
C ALA A 30 5.67 0.56 -8.53
N VAL A 31 5.68 -0.75 -8.78
CA VAL A 31 4.51 -1.49 -9.29
C VAL A 31 3.68 -1.99 -8.12
N CYS A 32 2.41 -1.64 -8.11
CA CYS A 32 1.42 -2.10 -7.14
C CYS A 32 0.66 -3.33 -7.64
N GLY A 33 0.23 -4.20 -6.73
CA GLY A 33 -0.69 -5.29 -7.07
C GLY A 33 -2.01 -4.80 -7.69
N THR A 34 -2.38 -3.54 -7.46
CA THR A 34 -3.55 -2.92 -8.09
C THR A 34 -3.31 -2.61 -9.56
N ASP A 35 -2.09 -2.22 -9.96
CA ASP A 35 -1.73 -2.02 -11.37
C ASP A 35 -1.89 -3.34 -12.16
N ILE A 36 -1.54 -4.47 -11.54
CA ILE A 36 -1.74 -5.80 -12.13
C ILE A 36 -3.23 -6.10 -12.30
N LYS A 37 -4.05 -5.87 -11.26
CA LYS A 37 -5.51 -6.08 -11.34
C LYS A 37 -6.15 -5.18 -12.40
N MET A 38 -5.70 -3.92 -12.51
CA MET A 38 -6.18 -2.99 -13.53
C MET A 38 -5.85 -3.47 -14.94
N LEU A 39 -4.63 -3.99 -15.14
CA LEU A 39 -4.23 -4.56 -16.42
C LEU A 39 -5.05 -5.80 -16.78
N GLU A 40 -5.30 -6.70 -15.82
CA GLU A 40 -5.99 -7.97 -16.04
C GLU A 40 -7.52 -7.80 -16.24
N ALA A 41 -8.14 -7.00 -15.40
CA ALA A 41 -9.62 -6.95 -15.28
C ALA A 41 -10.22 -5.55 -15.40
N GLY A 42 -9.39 -4.51 -15.53
CA GLY A 42 -9.84 -3.12 -15.45
C GLY A 42 -10.16 -2.70 -14.01
N HIS A 43 -10.67 -1.50 -13.87
CA HIS A 43 -11.11 -0.93 -12.60
C HIS A 43 -12.25 0.06 -12.83
N ARG A 44 -13.16 0.21 -11.86
CA ARG A 44 -14.32 1.12 -11.95
C ARG A 44 -13.94 2.58 -12.22
N ASP A 45 -12.76 3.00 -11.74
CA ASP A 45 -12.24 4.37 -11.84
C ASP A 45 -11.21 4.52 -12.96
N LEU A 46 -11.01 3.49 -13.80
CA LEU A 46 -10.03 3.48 -14.89
C LEU A 46 -10.70 3.71 -16.22
N THR A 47 -10.13 4.64 -17.00
CA THR A 47 -10.52 4.88 -18.40
C THR A 47 -9.27 4.70 -19.26
N TYR A 48 -9.37 3.87 -20.29
CA TYR A 48 -8.29 3.63 -21.25
C TYR A 48 -8.29 4.65 -22.40
N PRO A 49 -7.13 5.00 -23.00
CA PRO A 49 -5.78 4.60 -22.55
C PRO A 49 -5.37 5.31 -21.26
N ARG A 50 -4.46 4.69 -20.49
CA ARG A 50 -4.00 5.25 -19.23
C ARG A 50 -2.52 4.94 -19.00
N ILE A 51 -1.73 5.93 -18.54
CA ILE A 51 -0.42 5.72 -17.96
C ILE A 51 -0.62 5.30 -16.50
N PRO A 52 -0.22 4.08 -16.10
CA PRO A 52 -0.38 3.61 -14.71
C PRO A 52 0.69 4.17 -13.78
N GLY A 53 0.65 3.76 -12.51
CA GLY A 53 1.65 4.07 -11.49
C GLY A 53 1.21 5.19 -10.54
N HIS A 54 1.18 4.85 -9.25
CA HIS A 54 0.74 5.74 -8.16
C HIS A 54 1.68 5.73 -6.96
N GLU A 55 2.78 5.00 -7.02
CA GLU A 55 3.85 4.95 -6.01
C GLU A 55 5.08 5.68 -6.56
N VAL A 56 5.08 7.02 -6.56
CA VAL A 56 5.96 7.86 -7.40
C VAL A 56 6.85 8.77 -6.59
N THR A 57 8.13 8.82 -6.97
CA THR A 57 9.06 9.88 -6.60
C THR A 57 9.55 10.62 -7.84
N ALA A 58 9.72 11.92 -7.73
CA ALA A 58 10.06 12.77 -8.86
C ALA A 58 10.94 13.97 -8.44
N GLU A 59 11.47 14.66 -9.43
CA GLU A 59 12.19 15.93 -9.30
C GLU A 59 11.44 17.03 -10.03
N VAL A 60 11.31 18.19 -9.43
CA VAL A 60 10.68 19.37 -10.04
C VAL A 60 11.55 19.90 -11.16
N LEU A 61 11.02 19.85 -12.40
CA LEU A 61 11.67 20.41 -13.57
C LEU A 61 11.30 21.87 -13.77
N GLU A 62 10.02 22.19 -13.62
CA GLU A 62 9.48 23.51 -13.88
C GLU A 62 8.26 23.75 -12.97
N THR A 63 8.12 25.00 -12.51
CA THR A 63 6.99 25.46 -11.69
C THR A 63 6.91 26.98 -11.76
N ASP A 64 5.70 27.51 -11.63
CA ASP A 64 5.42 28.93 -11.38
C ASP A 64 5.03 29.20 -9.91
N SER A 65 5.04 28.16 -9.07
CA SER A 65 4.77 28.28 -7.64
C SER A 65 5.99 28.79 -6.87
N VAL A 66 5.75 29.58 -5.84
CA VAL A 66 6.80 30.03 -4.90
C VAL A 66 7.07 29.04 -3.76
N LEU A 67 6.28 27.96 -3.64
CA LEU A 67 6.35 27.00 -2.54
C LEU A 67 7.23 25.78 -2.85
N VAL A 68 7.56 25.58 -4.11
CA VAL A 68 8.44 24.49 -4.57
C VAL A 68 9.41 25.05 -5.61
N HIS A 69 10.61 24.46 -5.71
CA HIS A 69 11.65 24.97 -6.56
C HIS A 69 12.17 23.90 -7.53
N LYS A 70 12.66 24.32 -8.69
CA LYS A 70 13.35 23.44 -9.61
C LYS A 70 14.48 22.69 -8.90
N GLY A 71 14.50 21.36 -9.06
CA GLY A 71 15.46 20.46 -8.42
C GLY A 71 14.97 19.88 -7.09
N ASP A 72 13.85 20.37 -6.55
CA ASP A 72 13.26 19.75 -5.37
C ASP A 72 12.84 18.31 -5.67
N ARG A 73 13.24 17.38 -4.79
CA ARG A 73 12.82 15.98 -4.88
C ARG A 73 11.63 15.74 -3.99
N VAL A 74 10.64 15.07 -4.56
CA VAL A 74 9.33 14.88 -3.93
C VAL A 74 8.83 13.45 -4.08
N GLN A 75 8.06 13.00 -3.11
CA GLN A 75 7.11 11.91 -3.26
C GLN A 75 5.76 12.53 -3.60
N VAL A 76 5.01 11.93 -4.53
CA VAL A 76 3.72 12.44 -4.97
C VAL A 76 2.60 11.66 -4.31
N TRP A 77 1.80 12.29 -3.46
CA TRP A 77 0.57 11.67 -2.98
C TRP A 77 -0.41 11.45 -4.14
N PRO A 78 -0.91 10.20 -4.37
CA PRO A 78 -1.65 9.90 -5.58
C PRO A 78 -3.06 10.52 -5.64
N GLY A 79 -3.62 10.93 -4.50
CA GLY A 79 -4.96 11.51 -4.44
C GLY A 79 -5.01 12.96 -4.89
N GLU A 80 -6.03 13.32 -5.67
CA GLU A 80 -6.42 14.69 -5.96
C GLU A 80 -7.81 14.91 -5.37
N SER A 81 -7.89 15.61 -4.26
CA SER A 81 -9.12 15.83 -3.50
C SER A 81 -9.65 17.24 -3.68
N CYS A 82 -10.92 17.48 -3.32
CA CYS A 82 -11.50 18.82 -3.49
C CYS A 82 -11.07 19.83 -2.42
N GLY A 83 -10.42 19.41 -1.33
CA GLY A 83 -10.01 20.27 -0.21
C GLY A 83 -11.15 20.83 0.67
N THR A 84 -12.39 20.85 0.19
CA THR A 84 -13.48 21.65 0.80
C THR A 84 -14.64 20.83 1.40
N CYS A 85 -14.77 19.53 1.08
CA CYS A 85 -15.83 18.71 1.65
C CYS A 85 -15.54 18.32 3.12
N ALA A 86 -16.52 17.75 3.80
CA ALA A 86 -16.41 17.35 5.21
C ALA A 86 -15.25 16.37 5.43
N ASN A 87 -15.07 15.40 4.52
CA ASN A 87 -13.96 14.44 4.61
C ASN A 87 -12.59 15.12 4.48
N CYS A 88 -12.43 16.05 3.52
CA CYS A 88 -11.16 16.78 3.35
C CYS A 88 -10.87 17.64 4.58
N ARG A 89 -11.86 18.38 5.09
CA ARG A 89 -11.69 19.19 6.31
C ARG A 89 -11.37 18.37 7.55
N ALA A 90 -11.82 17.11 7.60
CA ALA A 90 -11.50 16.18 8.68
C ALA A 90 -10.16 15.44 8.49
N GLY A 91 -9.37 15.77 7.44
CA GLY A 91 -8.09 15.11 7.14
C GLY A 91 -8.25 13.70 6.55
N ASN A 92 -9.45 13.36 6.08
CA ASN A 92 -9.76 12.10 5.40
C ASN A 92 -9.97 12.33 3.89
N ASP A 93 -9.05 13.05 3.26
CA ASP A 93 -9.10 13.49 1.87
C ASP A 93 -9.17 12.34 0.85
N HIS A 94 -8.68 11.16 1.20
CA HIS A 94 -8.85 9.92 0.43
C HIS A 94 -10.31 9.42 0.36
N LEU A 95 -11.19 9.88 1.24
CA LEU A 95 -12.63 9.59 1.23
C LEU A 95 -13.44 10.74 0.60
N CYS A 96 -12.79 11.68 -0.06
CA CYS A 96 -13.46 12.74 -0.79
C CYS A 96 -14.33 12.14 -1.91
N PRO A 97 -15.62 12.51 -2.03
CA PRO A 97 -16.48 11.97 -3.10
C PRO A 97 -16.05 12.39 -4.51
N ARG A 98 -15.14 13.37 -4.62
CA ARG A 98 -14.56 13.86 -5.88
C ARG A 98 -13.09 13.49 -6.04
N VAL A 99 -12.56 12.60 -5.20
CA VAL A 99 -11.15 12.22 -5.30
C VAL A 99 -10.87 11.54 -6.63
N LYS A 100 -9.81 11.99 -7.29
CA LYS A 100 -9.19 11.31 -8.42
C LYS A 100 -7.89 10.68 -7.96
N ILE A 101 -7.56 9.54 -8.50
CA ILE A 101 -6.34 8.81 -8.15
C ILE A 101 -5.43 8.75 -9.38
N MET A 102 -4.20 9.18 -9.22
CA MET A 102 -3.13 9.08 -10.21
C MET A 102 -2.90 7.62 -10.62
N GLY A 103 -2.76 7.37 -11.90
CA GLY A 103 -2.68 6.02 -12.48
C GLY A 103 -4.03 5.34 -12.69
N PHE A 104 -5.14 5.96 -12.24
CA PHE A 104 -6.52 5.46 -12.39
C PHE A 104 -7.38 6.46 -13.18
N ASN A 105 -7.81 7.55 -12.54
CA ASN A 105 -8.62 8.60 -13.15
C ASN A 105 -7.78 9.58 -13.99
N THR A 106 -6.52 9.78 -13.59
CA THR A 106 -5.53 10.62 -14.27
C THR A 106 -4.28 9.81 -14.57
N ASP A 107 -3.44 10.28 -15.48
CA ASP A 107 -2.19 9.63 -15.80
C ASP A 107 -1.25 9.55 -14.60
N GLY A 108 -0.52 8.45 -14.52
CA GLY A 108 0.38 8.12 -13.43
C GLY A 108 1.86 8.32 -13.78
N GLY A 109 2.71 7.81 -12.89
CA GLY A 109 4.15 8.01 -12.95
C GLY A 109 4.96 6.94 -13.69
N MET A 110 4.32 6.03 -14.44
CA MET A 110 5.10 5.14 -15.33
C MET A 110 5.36 5.85 -16.68
N ALA A 111 5.97 7.03 -16.59
CA ALA A 111 6.41 7.89 -17.69
C ALA A 111 7.60 8.71 -17.22
N GLU A 112 8.42 9.22 -18.16
CA GLU A 112 9.59 10.05 -17.84
C GLU A 112 9.19 11.39 -17.22
N LEU A 113 8.07 11.96 -17.69
CA LEU A 113 7.53 13.24 -17.26
C LEU A 113 6.08 13.10 -16.79
N MET A 114 5.72 13.93 -15.83
CA MET A 114 4.33 14.07 -15.38
C MET A 114 4.03 15.49 -14.92
N ALA A 115 2.77 15.89 -14.99
CA ALA A 115 2.31 17.18 -14.49
C ALA A 115 1.41 17.00 -13.27
N VAL A 116 1.55 17.89 -12.28
CA VAL A 116 0.71 17.92 -11.07
C VAL A 116 0.19 19.34 -10.86
N ALA A 117 -1.13 19.50 -10.95
CA ALA A 117 -1.77 20.80 -10.79
C ALA A 117 -1.87 21.25 -9.32
N ASP A 118 -2.09 20.31 -8.42
CA ASP A 118 -2.19 20.58 -6.97
C ASP A 118 -0.86 20.27 -6.26
N ILE A 119 -0.06 21.31 -6.02
CA ILE A 119 1.24 21.19 -5.35
C ILE A 119 1.15 20.71 -3.89
N SER A 120 -0.02 20.75 -3.25
CA SER A 120 -0.21 20.22 -1.90
C SER A 120 0.00 18.69 -1.83
N ARG A 121 -0.04 18.01 -2.99
CA ARG A 121 0.25 16.60 -3.16
C ARG A 121 1.74 16.26 -3.09
N LEU A 122 2.62 17.27 -3.21
CA LEU A 122 4.06 17.08 -3.21
C LEU A 122 4.58 17.03 -1.77
N ILE A 123 5.32 15.99 -1.46
CA ILE A 123 5.92 15.80 -0.14
C ILE A 123 7.43 15.77 -0.33
N PRO A 124 8.16 16.78 0.18
CA PRO A 124 9.62 16.84 0.01
C PRO A 124 10.30 15.60 0.61
N ILE A 125 11.25 15.04 -0.12
CA ILE A 125 12.08 13.91 0.33
C ILE A 125 13.53 14.27 0.58
N GLY A 126 13.95 15.50 0.24
CA GLY A 126 15.32 15.96 0.41
C GLY A 126 16.35 15.06 -0.31
N ASN A 127 17.38 14.64 0.41
CA ASN A 127 18.44 13.77 -0.11
C ASN A 127 18.16 12.27 0.07
N ALA A 128 16.96 11.87 0.52
CA ALA A 128 16.62 10.47 0.66
C ALA A 128 16.64 9.75 -0.70
N ASP A 129 16.88 8.43 -0.68
CA ASP A 129 16.89 7.61 -1.90
C ASP A 129 15.51 7.57 -2.55
N PRO A 130 15.33 8.07 -3.79
CA PRO A 130 14.04 8.10 -4.45
C PRO A 130 13.38 6.72 -4.59
N VAL A 131 14.16 5.66 -4.82
CA VAL A 131 13.63 4.31 -4.95
C VAL A 131 12.98 3.89 -3.64
N SER A 132 13.68 4.05 -2.52
CA SER A 132 13.15 3.71 -1.18
C SER A 132 11.88 4.50 -0.85
N LEU A 133 11.80 5.75 -1.27
CA LEU A 133 10.65 6.63 -1.01
C LEU A 133 9.41 6.30 -1.87
N THR A 134 9.50 5.45 -2.89
CA THR A 134 8.30 4.91 -3.56
C THR A 134 7.46 4.06 -2.61
N LEU A 135 8.06 3.49 -1.54
CA LEU A 135 7.34 2.76 -0.49
C LEU A 135 6.45 3.66 0.39
N ALA A 136 6.56 4.98 0.28
CA ALA A 136 5.77 5.88 1.14
C ALA A 136 4.26 5.73 0.88
N GLU A 137 3.85 5.53 -0.38
CA GLU A 137 2.45 5.31 -0.71
C GLU A 137 1.89 4.02 -0.07
N PRO A 138 2.46 2.82 -0.31
CA PRO A 138 1.95 1.61 0.30
C PRO A 138 2.12 1.58 1.84
N LEU A 139 3.17 2.19 2.39
CA LEU A 139 3.32 2.34 3.84
C LEU A 139 2.22 3.24 4.43
N ALA A 140 1.82 4.30 3.72
CA ALA A 140 0.71 5.17 4.12
C ALA A 140 -0.62 4.40 4.19
N CYS A 141 -0.86 3.42 3.30
CA CYS A 141 -2.00 2.52 3.40
C CYS A 141 -1.97 1.67 4.68
N CYS A 142 -0.78 1.19 5.05
CA CYS A 142 -0.59 0.46 6.32
C CYS A 142 -0.82 1.37 7.53
N ILE A 143 -0.35 2.63 7.48
CA ILE A 143 -0.56 3.62 8.54
C ILE A 143 -2.06 3.88 8.74
N ASN A 144 -2.82 4.11 7.65
CA ASN A 144 -4.27 4.27 7.71
C ASN A 144 -4.97 3.07 8.37
N ALA A 145 -4.58 1.86 7.97
CA ALA A 145 -5.17 0.64 8.54
C ALA A 145 -4.86 0.48 10.03
N GLN A 146 -3.60 0.60 10.40
CA GLN A 146 -3.17 0.39 11.78
C GLN A 146 -3.60 1.52 12.73
N GLU A 147 -3.80 2.73 12.23
CA GLU A 147 -4.41 3.81 13.00
C GLU A 147 -5.86 3.48 13.37
N LYS A 148 -6.66 3.04 12.40
CA LYS A 148 -8.05 2.60 12.63
C LYS A 148 -8.15 1.38 13.54
N LEU A 149 -7.20 0.47 13.42
CA LEU A 149 -7.08 -0.70 14.29
C LEU A 149 -6.50 -0.37 15.67
N ARG A 150 -5.96 0.83 15.87
CA ARG A 150 -5.26 1.25 17.08
C ARG A 150 -4.15 0.28 17.47
N VAL A 151 -3.37 -0.18 16.46
CA VAL A 151 -2.21 -1.05 16.74
C VAL A 151 -1.22 -0.29 17.58
N GLY A 152 -0.79 -0.91 18.69
CA GLY A 152 0.09 -0.28 19.65
C GLY A 152 0.86 -1.26 20.53
N GLU A 153 1.38 -0.70 21.62
CA GLU A 153 2.19 -1.44 22.59
C GLU A 153 1.42 -2.62 23.17
N GLY A 154 2.08 -3.77 23.21
CA GLY A 154 1.54 -5.00 23.78
C GLY A 154 0.61 -5.82 22.89
N ASP A 155 0.18 -5.29 21.72
CA ASP A 155 -0.65 -6.05 20.78
C ASP A 155 0.10 -7.27 20.21
N SER A 156 -0.61 -8.39 20.07
CA SER A 156 -0.22 -9.53 19.25
C SER A 156 -0.91 -9.41 17.89
N VAL A 157 -0.13 -9.25 16.83
CA VAL A 157 -0.62 -8.98 15.48
C VAL A 157 -0.42 -10.20 14.59
N LEU A 158 -1.49 -10.73 14.02
CA LEU A 158 -1.43 -11.75 12.96
C LEU A 158 -1.55 -11.08 11.60
N ILE A 159 -0.54 -11.26 10.76
CA ILE A 159 -0.54 -10.83 9.37
C ILE A 159 -0.75 -12.06 8.48
N MET A 160 -1.68 -11.97 7.53
CA MET A 160 -1.97 -13.05 6.60
C MET A 160 -1.55 -12.63 5.19
N GLY A 161 -0.41 -13.18 4.73
CA GLY A 161 0.26 -12.86 3.48
C GLY A 161 1.57 -12.09 3.68
N GLY A 162 2.70 -12.69 3.26
CA GLY A 162 4.08 -12.17 3.40
C GLY A 162 4.58 -11.37 2.19
N GLY A 163 3.66 -10.84 1.37
CA GLY A 163 4.01 -9.90 0.29
C GLY A 163 4.32 -8.49 0.80
N PRO A 164 4.51 -7.52 -0.12
CA PRO A 164 4.92 -6.16 0.25
C PRO A 164 4.04 -5.52 1.33
N MET A 165 2.72 -5.66 1.22
CA MET A 165 1.79 -5.07 2.19
C MET A 165 1.86 -5.75 3.55
N GLY A 166 2.09 -7.08 3.60
CA GLY A 166 2.28 -7.80 4.85
C GLY A 166 3.58 -7.41 5.55
N CYS A 167 4.68 -7.30 4.80
CA CYS A 167 5.97 -6.88 5.32
C CYS A 167 5.94 -5.43 5.85
N LEU A 168 5.29 -4.50 5.13
CA LEU A 168 5.11 -3.12 5.59
C LEU A 168 4.22 -3.04 6.84
N ASN A 169 3.16 -3.85 6.93
CA ASN A 169 2.35 -3.95 8.15
C ASN A 169 3.14 -4.51 9.32
N ALA A 170 3.99 -5.52 9.11
CA ALA A 170 4.86 -6.07 10.15
C ALA A 170 5.87 -5.03 10.66
N PHE A 171 6.57 -4.37 9.73
CA PHE A 171 7.49 -3.28 10.05
C PHE A 171 6.82 -2.20 10.89
N LEU A 172 5.64 -1.75 10.47
CA LEU A 172 4.91 -0.69 11.17
C LEU A 172 4.39 -1.17 12.54
N ALA A 173 3.88 -2.39 12.66
CA ALA A 173 3.41 -2.95 13.92
C ALA A 173 4.53 -3.05 14.95
N LYS A 174 5.72 -3.55 14.54
CA LYS A 174 6.92 -3.55 15.39
C LYS A 174 7.30 -2.15 15.85
N ARG A 175 7.30 -1.18 14.93
CA ARG A 175 7.59 0.22 15.23
C ARG A 175 6.60 0.85 16.22
N ARG A 176 5.36 0.38 16.22
CA ARG A 176 4.30 0.81 17.15
C ARG A 176 4.31 0.06 18.49
N GLY A 177 5.29 -0.82 18.70
CA GLY A 177 5.47 -1.55 19.97
C GLY A 177 4.63 -2.82 20.09
N ALA A 178 4.15 -3.38 18.95
CA ALA A 178 3.51 -4.69 18.99
C ALA A 178 4.43 -5.72 19.66
N ARG A 179 3.89 -6.46 20.62
CA ARG A 179 4.64 -7.44 21.41
C ARG A 179 5.03 -8.66 20.59
N ASN A 180 4.15 -9.06 19.68
CA ASN A 180 4.34 -10.25 18.84
C ASN A 180 3.73 -10.02 17.46
N VAL A 181 4.51 -10.24 16.41
CA VAL A 181 4.07 -10.13 15.00
C VAL A 181 4.19 -11.50 14.35
N MET A 182 3.05 -12.12 14.10
CA MET A 182 2.93 -13.44 13.50
C MET A 182 2.60 -13.35 12.02
N LEU A 183 3.13 -14.25 11.21
CA LEU A 183 2.87 -14.34 9.78
C LEU A 183 2.28 -15.69 9.39
N SER A 184 1.22 -15.66 8.60
CA SER A 184 0.70 -16.78 7.83
C SER A 184 1.01 -16.55 6.34
N GLU A 185 1.95 -17.34 5.76
CA GLU A 185 2.34 -17.24 4.34
C GLU A 185 2.53 -18.64 3.74
N PRO A 186 1.70 -19.03 2.75
CA PRO A 186 1.80 -20.34 2.12
C PRO A 186 3.01 -20.50 1.20
N VAL A 187 3.57 -19.40 0.66
CA VAL A 187 4.66 -19.41 -0.32
C VAL A 187 5.96 -18.96 0.34
N LEU A 188 6.72 -19.91 0.89
CA LEU A 188 8.00 -19.62 1.59
C LEU A 188 9.03 -18.92 0.71
N GLU A 189 8.99 -19.10 -0.59
CA GLU A 189 9.87 -18.41 -1.53
C GLU A 189 9.85 -16.89 -1.35
N ARG A 190 8.68 -16.34 -1.03
CA ARG A 190 8.51 -14.90 -0.76
C ARG A 190 9.32 -14.41 0.43
N LEU A 191 9.62 -15.30 1.37
CA LEU A 191 10.28 -14.94 2.62
C LEU A 191 11.82 -14.91 2.48
N ARG A 192 12.37 -15.35 1.34
CA ARG A 192 13.84 -15.36 1.13
C ARG A 192 14.51 -14.01 1.28
N HIS A 193 13.78 -12.94 0.99
CA HIS A 193 14.29 -11.57 1.06
C HIS A 193 13.87 -10.84 2.34
N VAL A 194 13.07 -11.47 3.18
CA VAL A 194 12.57 -10.88 4.42
C VAL A 194 13.65 -10.96 5.49
N PRO A 195 14.03 -9.85 6.13
CA PRO A 195 15.05 -9.88 7.16
C PRO A 195 14.59 -10.69 8.38
N GLU A 196 15.56 -11.35 8.98
CA GLU A 196 15.36 -12.07 10.22
C GLU A 196 14.82 -11.12 11.32
N GLY A 197 13.86 -11.58 12.10
CA GLY A 197 13.25 -10.78 13.17
C GLY A 197 12.12 -9.83 12.75
N LEU A 198 11.81 -9.70 11.45
CA LEU A 198 10.61 -8.94 11.03
C LEU A 198 9.32 -9.59 11.56
N PHE A 199 9.28 -10.92 11.58
CA PHE A 199 8.20 -11.71 12.17
C PHE A 199 8.75 -12.54 13.32
N ASP A 200 8.01 -12.61 14.41
CA ASP A 200 8.40 -13.42 15.58
C ASP A 200 8.05 -14.90 15.37
N GLN A 201 7.02 -15.17 14.58
CA GLN A 201 6.59 -16.51 14.21
C GLN A 201 6.05 -16.53 12.78
N ILE A 202 6.34 -17.61 12.07
CA ILE A 202 5.88 -17.83 10.69
C ILE A 202 5.23 -19.19 10.61
N SER A 203 4.05 -19.29 9.99
CA SER A 203 3.36 -20.53 9.67
C SER A 203 3.02 -20.61 8.19
N GLN A 204 3.15 -21.80 7.65
CA GLN A 204 2.49 -22.17 6.40
C GLN A 204 1.09 -22.69 6.76
N PRO A 205 0.01 -22.01 6.34
CA PRO A 205 -1.31 -22.41 6.81
C PRO A 205 -1.75 -23.75 6.24
N LYS A 206 -1.86 -24.72 7.10
CA LYS A 206 -2.58 -25.97 6.88
C LYS A 206 -3.50 -26.17 8.08
N GLY A 207 -4.73 -25.65 7.98
CA GLY A 207 -5.78 -25.89 8.97
C GLY A 207 -5.42 -25.52 10.41
N GLU A 208 -5.32 -26.52 11.27
CA GLU A 208 -5.07 -26.35 12.71
C GLU A 208 -3.72 -25.73 13.07
N GLU A 209 -2.72 -25.79 12.19
CA GLU A 209 -1.38 -25.27 12.46
C GLU A 209 -1.38 -23.74 12.69
N LEU A 210 -2.22 -22.99 11.96
CA LEU A 210 -2.34 -21.54 12.16
C LEU A 210 -2.94 -21.20 13.52
N ALA A 211 -4.03 -21.90 13.91
CA ALA A 211 -4.66 -21.68 15.21
C ALA A 211 -3.71 -22.03 16.36
N GLU A 212 -2.93 -23.10 16.22
CA GLU A 212 -1.93 -23.49 17.18
C GLU A 212 -0.78 -22.48 17.31
N MET A 213 -0.30 -21.94 16.16
CA MET A 213 0.70 -20.88 16.17
C MET A 213 0.18 -19.65 16.94
N VAL A 214 -1.05 -19.22 16.65
CA VAL A 214 -1.67 -18.08 17.35
C VAL A 214 -1.82 -18.37 18.83
N ARG A 215 -2.31 -19.55 19.22
CA ARG A 215 -2.44 -19.95 20.63
C ARG A 215 -1.11 -19.91 21.37
N ARG A 216 -0.05 -20.50 20.79
CA ARG A 216 1.30 -20.47 21.39
C ARG A 216 1.85 -19.06 21.49
N GLY A 217 1.76 -18.27 20.42
CA GLY A 217 2.28 -16.90 20.38
C GLY A 217 1.55 -15.92 21.30
N THR A 218 0.37 -16.30 21.81
CA THR A 218 -0.49 -15.42 22.61
C THR A 218 -0.84 -16.02 23.98
N ASN A 219 -0.19 -17.11 24.39
CA ASN A 219 -0.50 -17.85 25.63
C ASN A 219 -1.98 -18.25 25.71
N GLY A 220 -2.55 -18.69 24.58
CA GLY A 220 -3.94 -19.13 24.48
C GLY A 220 -4.99 -18.03 24.30
N ARG A 221 -4.59 -16.75 24.37
CA ARG A 221 -5.52 -15.61 24.34
C ARG A 221 -6.10 -15.32 22.95
N GLY A 222 -5.36 -15.57 21.89
CA GLY A 222 -5.66 -15.15 20.53
C GLY A 222 -4.97 -13.85 20.11
N ALA A 223 -5.07 -13.48 18.83
CA ALA A 223 -4.47 -12.26 18.29
C ALA A 223 -5.32 -11.02 18.64
N ASP A 224 -4.67 -9.95 19.08
CA ASP A 224 -5.34 -8.67 19.33
C ASP A 224 -5.72 -7.99 18.01
N VAL A 225 -4.93 -8.22 16.96
CA VAL A 225 -5.18 -7.66 15.62
C VAL A 225 -4.91 -8.71 14.56
N ILE A 226 -5.81 -8.80 13.57
CA ILE A 226 -5.60 -9.60 12.34
C ILE A 226 -5.67 -8.69 11.13
N ILE A 227 -4.61 -8.73 10.28
CA ILE A 227 -4.50 -7.94 9.05
C ILE A 227 -4.31 -8.87 7.85
N PRO A 228 -5.38 -9.18 7.10
CA PRO A 228 -5.31 -9.91 5.85
C PRO A 228 -4.70 -9.06 4.74
N CYS A 229 -3.48 -9.40 4.29
CA CYS A 229 -2.72 -8.72 3.22
C CYS A 229 -2.68 -9.52 1.91
N THR A 230 -3.66 -10.37 1.67
CA THR A 230 -3.79 -11.15 0.45
C THR A 230 -5.19 -10.99 -0.15
N PRO A 231 -5.30 -10.86 -1.50
CA PRO A 231 -6.60 -10.69 -2.15
C PRO A 231 -7.46 -11.96 -2.16
N ASN A 232 -6.87 -13.12 -1.86
CA ASN A 232 -7.51 -14.43 -1.98
C ASN A 232 -7.90 -15.03 -0.62
N ILE A 233 -7.99 -14.23 0.43
CA ILE A 233 -8.55 -14.72 1.69
C ILE A 233 -10.06 -14.83 1.50
N ARG A 234 -10.52 -16.06 1.40
CA ARG A 234 -11.87 -16.36 1.87
C ARG A 234 -11.85 -16.16 3.37
N MET A 235 -12.24 -14.99 3.80
CA MET A 235 -12.52 -14.75 5.21
C MET A 235 -13.79 -15.56 5.53
N ASP A 236 -13.57 -16.70 6.15
CA ASP A 236 -14.67 -17.48 6.74
C ASP A 236 -14.77 -17.12 8.24
N ARG A 237 -15.79 -17.69 8.89
CA ARG A 237 -16.03 -17.47 10.31
C ARG A 237 -14.83 -17.87 11.20
N ASN A 238 -13.94 -18.75 10.72
CA ASN A 238 -12.83 -19.28 11.50
C ASN A 238 -11.79 -18.19 11.79
N VAL A 239 -11.72 -17.11 10.98
CA VAL A 239 -10.82 -15.99 11.27
C VAL A 239 -11.13 -15.31 12.60
N PHE A 240 -12.41 -15.31 13.01
CA PHE A 240 -12.82 -14.72 14.30
C PHE A 240 -12.40 -15.56 15.49
N GLU A 241 -12.23 -16.89 15.32
CA GLU A 241 -11.75 -17.78 16.38
C GLU A 241 -10.30 -17.53 16.73
N LEU A 242 -9.53 -16.95 15.80
CA LEU A 242 -8.13 -16.55 16.02
C LEU A 242 -7.98 -15.25 16.82
N LEU A 243 -9.04 -14.45 16.96
CA LEU A 243 -9.00 -13.20 17.69
C LEU A 243 -9.05 -13.42 19.21
N ALA A 244 -8.38 -12.56 19.93
CA ALA A 244 -8.58 -12.39 21.37
C ALA A 244 -9.92 -11.70 21.67
N PRO A 245 -10.48 -11.79 22.89
CA PRO A 245 -11.50 -10.85 23.35
C PRO A 245 -11.03 -9.40 23.18
N GLY A 246 -11.88 -8.52 22.65
CA GLY A 246 -11.52 -7.15 22.26
C GLY A 246 -10.71 -7.07 20.96
N GLY A 247 -10.58 -8.18 20.23
CA GLY A 247 -9.79 -8.28 19.01
C GLY A 247 -10.38 -7.51 17.82
N ARG A 248 -9.52 -7.15 16.87
CA ARG A 248 -9.84 -6.28 15.73
C ARG A 248 -9.39 -6.92 14.42
N LEU A 249 -10.34 -7.17 13.51
CA LEU A 249 -10.10 -7.69 12.17
C LEU A 249 -10.12 -6.54 11.15
N CYS A 250 -9.08 -6.42 10.34
CA CYS A 250 -9.02 -5.46 9.24
C CYS A 250 -9.58 -6.05 7.95
N VAL A 251 -10.45 -5.34 7.26
CA VAL A 251 -10.71 -5.55 5.85
C VAL A 251 -9.76 -4.63 5.08
N PHE A 252 -8.55 -5.12 4.84
CA PHE A 252 -7.43 -4.35 4.27
C PHE A 252 -7.33 -4.49 2.76
N SER A 253 -7.36 -5.73 2.26
CA SER A 253 -7.37 -6.00 0.82
C SER A 253 -8.80 -5.91 0.29
N GLY A 254 -9.02 -5.17 -0.81
CA GLY A 254 -10.33 -5.12 -1.46
C GLY A 254 -10.76 -6.50 -1.96
N PRO A 255 -11.84 -7.09 -1.43
CA PRO A 255 -12.34 -8.39 -1.87
C PRO A 255 -12.92 -8.29 -3.28
N ARG A 256 -12.99 -9.42 -4.00
CA ARG A 256 -13.80 -9.53 -5.21
C ARG A 256 -15.28 -9.45 -4.83
N LYS A 257 -16.13 -9.08 -5.80
CA LYS A 257 -17.58 -8.93 -5.56
C LYS A 257 -18.20 -10.22 -5.04
N GLU A 258 -17.82 -11.35 -5.61
CA GLU A 258 -18.27 -12.70 -5.23
C GLU A 258 -17.76 -13.16 -3.86
N ASP A 259 -16.61 -12.66 -3.42
CA ASP A 259 -15.97 -12.99 -2.13
C ASP A 259 -16.25 -11.91 -1.05
N SER A 260 -17.13 -10.93 -1.35
CA SER A 260 -17.34 -9.79 -0.48
C SER A 260 -18.24 -10.05 0.76
N PRO A 261 -19.18 -11.00 0.75
CA PRO A 261 -19.93 -11.32 1.97
C PRO A 261 -19.05 -12.03 3.00
N LEU A 262 -19.00 -11.50 4.22
CA LEU A 262 -18.35 -12.12 5.37
C LEU A 262 -19.42 -12.55 6.37
N PRO A 263 -19.59 -13.86 6.64
CA PRO A 263 -20.52 -14.33 7.66
C PRO A 263 -20.00 -13.97 9.05
N VAL A 264 -20.72 -13.12 9.76
CA VAL A 264 -20.37 -12.66 11.11
C VAL A 264 -21.40 -13.21 12.09
N ASP A 265 -20.95 -13.89 13.14
CA ASP A 265 -21.79 -14.25 14.28
C ASP A 265 -21.92 -13.04 15.21
N LEU A 266 -23.10 -12.42 15.23
CA LEU A 266 -23.35 -11.24 16.05
C LEU A 266 -23.26 -11.54 17.56
N ARG A 267 -23.49 -12.78 17.97
CA ARG A 267 -23.34 -13.20 19.35
C ARG A 267 -21.87 -13.21 19.77
N ASP A 268 -21.00 -13.77 18.92
CA ASP A 268 -19.56 -13.79 19.13
C ASP A 268 -18.99 -12.36 19.12
N LEU A 269 -19.41 -11.54 18.16
CA LEU A 269 -19.03 -10.13 18.07
C LEU A 269 -19.39 -9.37 19.36
N HIS A 270 -20.60 -9.58 19.88
CA HIS A 270 -21.10 -8.90 21.08
C HIS A 270 -20.37 -9.33 22.35
N TYR A 271 -20.36 -10.64 22.63
CA TYR A 271 -19.84 -11.15 23.92
C TYR A 271 -18.31 -11.13 24.05
N ARG A 272 -17.60 -11.05 22.92
CA ARG A 272 -16.13 -10.91 22.89
C ARG A 272 -15.68 -9.49 22.55
N GLU A 273 -16.61 -8.55 22.37
CA GLU A 273 -16.33 -7.15 22.00
C GLU A 273 -15.42 -7.03 20.76
N LEU A 274 -15.65 -7.86 19.74
CA LEU A 274 -14.84 -7.85 18.53
C LEU A 274 -15.16 -6.66 17.63
N ALA A 275 -14.18 -6.18 16.86
CA ALA A 275 -14.37 -5.14 15.86
C ALA A 275 -13.96 -5.62 14.47
N VAL A 276 -14.76 -5.28 13.46
CA VAL A 276 -14.40 -5.42 12.04
C VAL A 276 -14.22 -4.03 11.45
N VAL A 277 -13.04 -3.75 10.92
CA VAL A 277 -12.62 -2.41 10.51
C VAL A 277 -12.23 -2.39 9.03
N GLY A 278 -12.91 -1.58 8.22
CA GLY A 278 -12.54 -1.36 6.83
C GLY A 278 -11.42 -0.32 6.70
N SER A 279 -10.45 -0.56 5.81
CA SER A 279 -9.43 0.41 5.43
C SER A 279 -9.28 0.47 3.92
N TYR A 280 -9.30 1.69 3.37
CA TYR A 280 -9.18 1.94 1.93
C TYR A 280 -8.17 3.06 1.68
N GLY A 281 -7.15 2.78 0.87
CA GLY A 281 -6.15 3.75 0.47
C GLY A 281 -5.47 4.48 1.64
N ASN A 282 -5.07 5.71 1.40
CA ASN A 282 -4.40 6.56 2.39
C ASN A 282 -4.71 8.04 2.19
N ALA A 283 -4.81 8.80 3.28
CA ALA A 283 -4.88 10.26 3.25
C ALA A 283 -3.49 10.88 3.03
N SER A 284 -3.47 12.13 2.55
CA SER A 284 -2.20 12.87 2.37
C SER A 284 -1.36 12.94 3.65
N ARG A 285 -1.99 13.06 4.83
CA ARG A 285 -1.30 13.04 6.12
C ARG A 285 -0.57 11.73 6.40
N HIS A 286 -1.15 10.58 6.01
CA HIS A 286 -0.50 9.28 6.16
C HIS A 286 0.74 9.17 5.26
N CYS A 287 0.67 9.73 4.04
CA CYS A 287 1.80 9.76 3.12
C CYS A 287 2.94 10.63 3.67
N ARG A 288 2.62 11.79 4.30
CA ARG A 288 3.62 12.62 4.99
C ARG A 288 4.28 11.88 6.16
N GLU A 289 3.50 11.13 6.95
CA GLU A 289 4.03 10.28 8.02
C GLU A 289 4.95 9.19 7.46
N ALA A 290 4.54 8.52 6.38
CA ALA A 290 5.34 7.48 5.73
C ALA A 290 6.66 8.03 5.19
N VAL A 291 6.66 9.19 4.51
CA VAL A 291 7.87 9.88 4.07
C VAL A 291 8.79 10.19 5.24
N ASN A 292 8.24 10.73 6.35
CA ASN A 292 9.02 11.02 7.55
C ASN A 292 9.64 9.75 8.17
N ILE A 293 8.93 8.61 8.17
CA ILE A 293 9.47 7.34 8.68
C ILE A 293 10.62 6.86 7.80
N LEU A 294 10.44 6.87 6.47
CA LEU A 294 11.43 6.37 5.51
C LEU A 294 12.66 7.28 5.45
N SER A 295 12.47 8.60 5.45
CA SER A 295 13.57 9.59 5.40
C SER A 295 14.45 9.59 6.66
N LYS A 296 13.96 9.06 7.79
CA LYS A 296 14.71 8.92 9.05
C LYS A 296 15.53 7.63 9.16
N GLY A 297 15.77 6.93 8.05
CA GLY A 297 16.69 5.81 7.98
C GLY A 297 16.04 4.43 8.23
N ALA A 298 14.73 4.30 7.99
CA ALA A 298 14.12 2.99 7.91
C ALA A 298 14.67 2.23 6.68
N ASP A 299 15.51 1.21 6.91
CA ASP A 299 16.03 0.40 5.81
C ASP A 299 15.01 -0.65 5.36
N LEU A 300 14.36 -0.36 4.24
CA LEU A 300 13.44 -1.27 3.55
C LEU A 300 13.92 -1.58 2.12
N THR A 301 15.21 -1.35 1.82
CA THR A 301 15.81 -1.56 0.48
C THR A 301 15.71 -3.02 0.03
N TRP A 302 15.71 -3.96 0.96
CA TRP A 302 15.52 -5.39 0.71
C TRP A 302 14.16 -5.74 0.08
N MET A 303 13.19 -4.84 0.17
CA MET A 303 11.88 -5.02 -0.47
C MET A 303 11.95 -4.90 -2.00
N PHE A 304 12.94 -4.22 -2.56
CA PHE A 304 13.08 -4.07 -4.01
C PHE A 304 13.79 -5.28 -4.62
N THR A 305 13.02 -6.32 -4.90
CA THR A 305 13.54 -7.58 -5.49
C THR A 305 13.63 -7.56 -7.01
N GLY A 306 13.12 -6.51 -7.66
CA GLY A 306 13.24 -6.27 -9.09
C GLY A 306 13.37 -4.78 -9.40
N ARG A 307 14.39 -4.41 -10.21
CA ARG A 307 14.60 -3.04 -10.72
C ARG A 307 14.60 -3.09 -12.25
N TYR A 308 13.85 -2.21 -12.86
CA TYR A 308 13.59 -2.21 -14.30
C TYR A 308 13.70 -0.80 -14.86
N ARG A 309 14.03 -0.70 -16.16
CA ARG A 309 13.84 0.52 -16.94
C ARG A 309 12.44 0.50 -17.55
N LEU A 310 11.92 1.65 -17.98
CA LEU A 310 10.56 1.77 -18.52
C LEU A 310 10.32 0.82 -19.70
N GLU A 311 11.31 0.63 -20.57
CA GLU A 311 11.23 -0.27 -21.72
C GLU A 311 10.92 -1.73 -21.31
N ASN A 312 11.25 -2.07 -20.07
CA ASN A 312 11.04 -3.41 -19.48
C ASN A 312 9.79 -3.46 -18.58
N VAL A 313 8.84 -2.54 -18.74
CA VAL A 313 7.64 -2.44 -17.90
C VAL A 313 6.85 -3.76 -17.82
N ARG A 314 6.77 -4.52 -18.91
CA ARG A 314 6.11 -5.83 -18.93
C ARG A 314 6.80 -6.84 -18.00
N GLN A 315 8.13 -6.80 -17.92
CA GLN A 315 8.90 -7.64 -17.01
C GLN A 315 8.68 -7.21 -15.55
N ALA A 316 8.60 -5.91 -15.28
CA ALA A 316 8.26 -5.38 -13.97
C ALA A 316 6.88 -5.84 -13.49
N PHE A 317 5.88 -5.81 -14.38
CA PHE A 317 4.54 -6.32 -14.10
C PHE A 317 4.55 -7.85 -13.90
N GLY A 318 5.30 -8.60 -14.74
CA GLY A 318 5.50 -10.04 -14.59
C GLY A 318 6.13 -10.40 -13.23
N HIS A 319 7.13 -9.63 -12.78
CA HIS A 319 7.72 -9.79 -11.44
C HIS A 319 6.68 -9.61 -10.33
N ALA A 320 5.90 -8.51 -10.39
CA ALA A 320 4.89 -8.23 -9.39
C ALA A 320 3.75 -9.25 -9.36
N SER A 321 3.34 -9.78 -10.53
CA SER A 321 2.29 -10.80 -10.65
C SER A 321 2.77 -12.20 -10.27
N GLY A 322 4.06 -12.50 -10.45
CA GLY A 322 4.65 -13.82 -10.17
C GLY A 322 4.67 -14.22 -8.71
N ARG A 323 4.51 -13.25 -7.79
CA ARG A 323 4.40 -13.46 -6.33
C ARG A 323 5.56 -14.22 -5.69
N THR A 324 6.74 -14.21 -6.31
CA THR A 324 7.96 -14.85 -5.79
C THR A 324 8.90 -13.87 -5.11
N GLY A 325 8.79 -12.58 -5.44
CA GLY A 325 9.53 -11.47 -4.83
C GLY A 325 8.65 -10.52 -4.02
N GLN A 326 9.20 -9.37 -3.67
CA GLN A 326 8.52 -8.31 -2.95
C GLN A 326 8.09 -7.18 -3.92
N LYS A 327 8.86 -6.12 -4.10
CA LYS A 327 8.50 -4.99 -4.97
C LYS A 327 9.31 -4.98 -6.26
N ALA A 328 8.63 -4.69 -7.36
CA ALA A 328 9.25 -4.23 -8.60
C ALA A 328 9.22 -2.69 -8.65
N VAL A 329 10.31 -2.08 -9.09
CA VAL A 329 10.41 -0.62 -9.28
C VAL A 329 10.94 -0.32 -10.67
N ILE A 330 10.36 0.71 -11.30
CA ILE A 330 10.80 1.28 -12.57
C ILE A 330 11.61 2.53 -12.24
N THR A 331 12.78 2.67 -12.86
CA THR A 331 13.66 3.85 -12.74
C THR A 331 13.89 4.46 -14.12
N PHE A 332 14.12 5.78 -14.17
CA PHE A 332 14.20 6.58 -15.40
C PHE A 332 15.59 7.18 -15.63
#